data_8e6349788e69c43f6b6357a159a943fe
#
_entry.id   8e6349788e69c43f6b6357a159a943fe
#
_cell.length_a   1.000
_cell.length_b   1.000
_cell.length_c   1.000
_cell.angle_alpha   90.00
_cell.angle_beta   90.00
_cell.angle_gamma   90.00
#
_symmetry.space_group_name_H-M   'P 1'
#
loop_
_entity.id
_entity.type
_entity.pdbx_description
1 polymer ?
#
loop_
_entity_poly.entity_id
_entity_poly.type
_entity_poly.pdbx_seq_one_letter_code
_entity_poly.pdbx_strand_id
1 'polypeptide(L)'
;AGVEAEYVQIGATAMDEPCPYAVIIDRISHEVPYYRTYLKHAAIQGATVVNNPFMWTADDKFFEATLATKLGIASPKTVVLPNREYIPGIKHDESLRNLRYPLDWQGIIDYVGLPCVLKDALGGGWRDVYVCRSIDEVIHHYNGSGLLTMVLQEFVQWDHFVRCVALGQRDVLPIKYDPRERRYHVEHEHMSPELGSRVVEDSLKLVRALGYDMNSMEWAVRDGVPYAIDFMNPAPDMDIHSLTPHYFDWVVKAMADMTINLAKNPRPQVREAGWAQLFAGSRHGGAVPDGSSAPVPA
;
A
#
# COMPACT_ATOMS: atom_id res chain seq x y z
N ALA A 1 7.95 24.28 -16.90
CA ALA A 1 7.23 23.19 -17.54
C ALA A 1 5.78 23.57 -17.93
N GLY A 2 5.31 24.79 -17.54
CA GLY A 2 3.95 25.27 -17.77
C GLY A 2 2.89 24.56 -16.87
N VAL A 3 3.33 24.09 -15.70
CA VAL A 3 2.50 23.51 -14.65
C VAL A 3 2.76 24.30 -13.37
N GLU A 4 1.71 24.79 -12.74
CA GLU A 4 1.76 25.45 -11.43
C GLU A 4 1.55 24.41 -10.33
N ALA A 5 2.15 24.61 -9.18
CA ALA A 5 2.05 23.73 -8.02
C ALA A 5 1.81 24.56 -6.76
N GLU A 6 0.85 24.12 -5.94
CA GLU A 6 0.51 24.74 -4.67
C GLU A 6 0.06 23.69 -3.64
N TYR A 7 -0.01 24.07 -2.38
CA TYR A 7 -0.67 23.25 -1.36
C TYR A 7 -2.19 23.32 -1.53
N VAL A 8 -2.83 22.14 -1.57
CA VAL A 8 -4.29 22.05 -1.64
C VAL A 8 -4.89 22.65 -0.36
N GLN A 9 -5.73 23.67 -0.51
CA GLN A 9 -6.49 24.27 0.57
C GLN A 9 -7.93 23.75 0.50
N ILE A 10 -8.36 23.01 1.50
CA ILE A 10 -9.71 22.42 1.56
C ILE A 10 -10.35 22.67 2.93
N GLY A 11 -11.65 22.93 2.90
CA GLY A 11 -12.51 23.05 4.07
C GLY A 11 -13.71 22.12 3.97
N ALA A 12 -14.88 22.55 4.40
CA ALA A 12 -16.11 21.85 4.05
C ALA A 12 -16.33 21.96 2.53
N THR A 13 -16.47 20.83 1.86
CA THR A 13 -16.61 20.76 0.40
C THR A 13 -18.02 20.28 0.03
N ALA A 14 -18.72 21.06 -0.78
CA ALA A 14 -20.01 20.65 -1.32
C ALA A 14 -19.83 19.58 -2.43
N MET A 15 -20.79 18.67 -2.57
CA MET A 15 -20.68 17.55 -3.53
C MET A 15 -20.67 18.00 -4.99
N ASP A 16 -21.16 19.18 -5.29
CA ASP A 16 -21.21 19.82 -6.62
C ASP A 16 -20.09 20.84 -6.82
N GLU A 17 -19.21 21.03 -5.84
CA GLU A 17 -18.05 21.92 -5.94
C GLU A 17 -17.03 21.33 -6.93
N PRO A 18 -16.61 22.09 -7.95
CA PRO A 18 -15.65 21.58 -8.94
C PRO A 18 -14.26 21.47 -8.33
N CYS A 19 -13.51 20.44 -8.71
CA CYS A 19 -12.10 20.31 -8.35
C CYS A 19 -11.23 21.14 -9.33
N PRO A 20 -10.46 22.13 -8.86
CA PRO A 20 -9.64 22.98 -9.73
C PRO A 20 -8.31 22.33 -10.14
N TYR A 21 -7.96 21.16 -9.59
CA TYR A 21 -6.65 20.53 -9.77
C TYR A 21 -6.68 19.46 -10.87
N ALA A 22 -5.65 19.47 -11.73
CA ALA A 22 -5.42 18.40 -12.71
C ALA A 22 -4.81 17.17 -12.04
N VAL A 23 -3.90 17.38 -11.08
CA VAL A 23 -3.22 16.32 -10.31
C VAL A 23 -3.18 16.70 -8.84
N ILE A 24 -3.44 15.74 -7.96
CA ILE A 24 -3.27 15.88 -6.51
C ILE A 24 -2.34 14.78 -6.02
N ILE A 25 -1.27 15.17 -5.29
CA ILE A 25 -0.38 14.22 -4.60
C ILE A 25 -0.84 14.07 -3.17
N ASP A 26 -1.29 12.87 -2.82
CA ASP A 26 -1.74 12.53 -1.48
C ASP A 26 -0.56 12.10 -0.60
N ARG A 27 -0.49 12.70 0.60
CA ARG A 27 0.55 12.38 1.59
C ARG A 27 -0.02 12.05 2.97
N ILE A 28 -1.35 12.08 3.15
CA ILE A 28 -1.96 12.05 4.48
C ILE A 28 -3.25 11.23 4.59
N SER A 29 -3.89 10.87 3.49
CA SER A 29 -5.23 10.26 3.55
C SER A 29 -5.23 8.84 4.14
N HIS A 30 -4.06 8.20 4.25
CA HIS A 30 -3.88 6.92 4.94
C HIS A 30 -4.08 7.06 6.46
N GLU A 31 -3.80 8.22 7.04
CA GLU A 31 -4.00 8.53 8.45
C GLU A 31 -5.33 9.25 8.72
N VAL A 32 -5.75 10.14 7.81
CA VAL A 32 -6.89 11.03 8.03
C VAL A 32 -7.98 10.81 6.98
N PRO A 33 -9.06 10.05 7.30
CA PRO A 33 -10.11 9.66 6.35
C PRO A 33 -10.83 10.82 5.65
N TYR A 34 -10.88 12.01 6.25
CA TYR A 34 -11.45 13.21 5.63
C TYR A 34 -10.80 13.50 4.26
N TYR A 35 -9.46 13.47 4.20
CA TYR A 35 -8.74 13.71 2.94
C TYR A 35 -9.08 12.66 1.89
N ARG A 36 -9.22 11.39 2.26
CA ARG A 36 -9.59 10.34 1.31
C ARG A 36 -10.99 10.57 0.73
N THR A 37 -11.93 11.06 1.54
CA THR A 37 -13.27 11.39 1.07
C THR A 37 -13.23 12.51 0.04
N TYR A 38 -12.46 13.57 0.31
CA TYR A 38 -12.23 14.65 -0.65
C TYR A 38 -11.54 14.14 -1.93
N LEU A 39 -10.49 13.33 -1.81
CA LEU A 39 -9.74 12.81 -2.96
C LEU A 39 -10.60 11.94 -3.89
N LYS A 40 -11.54 11.16 -3.34
CA LYS A 40 -12.52 10.43 -4.15
C LYS A 40 -13.44 11.36 -4.92
N HIS A 41 -13.92 12.43 -4.28
CA HIS A 41 -14.69 13.50 -4.94
C HIS A 41 -13.85 14.15 -6.05
N ALA A 42 -12.62 14.58 -5.76
CA ALA A 42 -11.72 15.18 -6.75
C ALA A 42 -11.45 14.26 -7.95
N ALA A 43 -11.26 12.95 -7.72
CA ALA A 43 -11.07 11.98 -8.80
C ALA A 43 -12.32 11.79 -9.69
N ILE A 44 -13.52 11.85 -9.11
CA ILE A 44 -14.79 11.84 -9.87
C ILE A 44 -14.92 13.12 -10.71
N GLN A 45 -14.48 14.26 -10.19
CA GLN A 45 -14.45 15.54 -10.90
C GLN A 45 -13.34 15.61 -11.97
N GLY A 46 -12.53 14.57 -12.13
CA GLY A 46 -11.55 14.43 -13.20
C GLY A 46 -10.09 14.65 -12.81
N ALA A 47 -9.79 14.96 -11.55
CA ALA A 47 -8.41 15.05 -11.07
C ALA A 47 -7.74 13.68 -11.09
N THR A 48 -6.46 13.64 -11.42
CA THR A 48 -5.61 12.45 -11.19
C THR A 48 -5.03 12.51 -9.79
N VAL A 49 -5.39 11.57 -8.93
CA VAL A 49 -4.86 11.49 -7.57
C VAL A 49 -3.73 10.45 -7.49
N VAL A 50 -2.63 10.82 -6.89
CA VAL A 50 -1.47 9.94 -6.64
C VAL A 50 -1.48 9.57 -5.14
N ASN A 51 -1.82 8.33 -4.75
CA ASN A 51 -2.28 7.20 -5.56
C ASN A 51 -3.81 7.21 -5.72
N ASN A 52 -4.32 6.31 -6.58
CA ASN A 52 -5.76 6.19 -6.84
C ASN A 52 -6.56 5.96 -5.55
N PRO A 53 -7.47 6.85 -5.14
CA PRO A 53 -8.15 6.78 -3.84
C PRO A 53 -9.20 5.66 -3.74
N PHE A 54 -9.56 5.02 -4.85
CA PHE A 54 -10.51 3.90 -4.91
C PHE A 54 -9.84 2.54 -4.77
N MET A 55 -8.58 2.42 -5.25
CA MET A 55 -7.76 1.21 -5.14
C MET A 55 -6.86 1.23 -3.90
N TRP A 56 -7.11 2.14 -3.01
CA TRP A 56 -6.23 2.40 -1.93
C TRP A 56 -6.40 1.41 -0.78
N THR A 57 -5.34 0.70 -0.45
CA THR A 57 -5.04 0.32 0.92
C THR A 57 -3.59 0.68 1.20
N ALA A 58 -3.30 1.25 2.37
CA ALA A 58 -1.97 1.19 2.93
C ALA A 58 -1.94 -0.08 3.77
N ASP A 59 -0.87 -0.83 3.64
CA ASP A 59 -0.61 -1.96 4.52
C ASP A 59 -1.77 -2.98 4.63
N ASP A 60 -1.95 -3.83 3.64
CA ASP A 60 -2.70 -5.07 3.78
C ASP A 60 -1.73 -6.26 3.60
N LYS A 61 -1.05 -6.62 4.66
CA LYS A 61 0.09 -7.55 4.65
C LYS A 61 -0.26 -8.98 4.22
N PHE A 62 -1.50 -9.39 4.38
CA PHE A 62 -1.94 -10.70 3.88
C PHE A 62 -2.24 -10.65 2.38
N PHE A 63 -2.86 -9.57 1.93
CA PHE A 63 -3.05 -9.33 0.51
C PHE A 63 -1.71 -9.18 -0.22
N GLU A 64 -0.75 -8.45 0.35
CA GLU A 64 0.61 -8.33 -0.17
C GLU A 64 1.25 -9.70 -0.41
N ALA A 65 1.32 -10.55 0.60
CA ALA A 65 1.91 -11.88 0.50
C ALA A 65 1.22 -12.73 -0.58
N THR A 66 -0.10 -12.65 -0.67
CA THR A 66 -0.90 -13.36 -1.67
C THR A 66 -0.63 -12.83 -3.08
N LEU A 67 -0.59 -11.51 -3.26
CA LEU A 67 -0.33 -10.86 -4.55
C LEU A 67 1.09 -11.17 -5.05
N ALA A 68 2.11 -11.02 -4.21
CA ALA A 68 3.49 -11.34 -4.57
C ALA A 68 3.63 -12.80 -5.03
N THR A 69 3.08 -13.74 -4.26
CA THR A 69 3.07 -15.16 -4.61
C THR A 69 2.37 -15.41 -5.95
N LYS A 70 1.24 -14.78 -6.19
CA LYS A 70 0.49 -14.91 -7.45
C LYS A 70 1.24 -14.37 -8.67
N LEU A 71 2.07 -13.35 -8.46
CA LEU A 71 2.93 -12.75 -9.49
C LEU A 71 4.27 -13.52 -9.68
N GLY A 72 4.49 -14.60 -8.93
CA GLY A 72 5.73 -15.37 -8.98
C GLY A 72 6.91 -14.69 -8.28
N ILE A 73 6.63 -13.75 -7.38
CA ILE A 73 7.60 -13.03 -6.56
C ILE A 73 7.71 -13.73 -5.21
N ALA A 74 8.93 -13.93 -4.74
CA ALA A 74 9.14 -14.53 -3.43
C ALA A 74 8.58 -13.63 -2.32
N SER A 75 7.81 -14.22 -1.41
CA SER A 75 7.24 -13.58 -0.25
C SER A 75 7.38 -14.50 0.96
N PRO A 76 7.56 -13.96 2.16
CA PRO A 76 7.56 -14.78 3.37
C PRO A 76 6.24 -15.53 3.53
N LYS A 77 6.28 -16.75 4.03
CA LYS A 77 5.07 -17.49 4.38
C LYS A 77 4.26 -16.68 5.39
N THR A 78 3.00 -16.44 5.10
CA THR A 78 2.14 -15.56 5.91
C THR A 78 0.80 -16.23 6.19
N VAL A 79 0.32 -16.11 7.42
CA VAL A 79 -0.99 -16.56 7.89
C VAL A 79 -1.73 -15.38 8.48
N VAL A 80 -2.96 -15.14 8.05
CA VAL A 80 -3.85 -14.17 8.70
C VAL A 80 -4.60 -14.85 9.83
N LEU A 81 -4.69 -14.16 10.98
CA LEU A 81 -5.35 -14.65 12.17
C LEU A 81 -6.68 -13.91 12.38
N PRO A 82 -7.76 -14.61 12.80
CA PRO A 82 -8.99 -13.94 13.23
C PRO A 82 -8.69 -12.94 14.35
N ASN A 83 -9.46 -11.87 14.46
CA ASN A 83 -9.28 -10.90 15.55
C ASN A 83 -9.52 -11.60 16.91
N ARG A 84 -8.76 -11.18 17.92
CA ARG A 84 -8.93 -11.72 19.29
C ARG A 84 -10.20 -11.20 19.94
N GLU A 85 -10.56 -9.95 19.66
CA GLU A 85 -11.76 -9.29 20.13
C GLU A 85 -12.51 -8.62 18.98
N TYR A 86 -13.79 -8.31 19.21
CA TYR A 86 -14.65 -7.69 18.21
C TYR A 86 -15.37 -6.49 18.81
N ILE A 87 -15.80 -5.56 17.96
CA ILE A 87 -16.56 -4.39 18.38
C ILE A 87 -17.87 -4.80 19.09
N PRO A 88 -18.40 -3.97 20.02
CA PRO A 88 -19.65 -4.24 20.69
C PRO A 88 -20.80 -4.55 19.71
N GLY A 89 -21.58 -5.57 20.00
CA GLY A 89 -22.68 -6.05 19.16
C GLY A 89 -22.31 -7.20 18.21
N ILE A 90 -21.02 -7.48 18.00
CA ILE A 90 -20.58 -8.68 17.29
C ILE A 90 -20.42 -9.81 18.30
N LYS A 91 -21.25 -10.86 18.19
CA LYS A 91 -21.18 -12.03 19.05
C LYS A 91 -20.64 -13.22 18.28
N HIS A 92 -19.72 -13.96 18.92
CA HIS A 92 -19.02 -15.07 18.30
C HIS A 92 -19.97 -16.16 17.82
N ASP A 93 -20.91 -16.56 18.63
CA ASP A 93 -21.90 -17.64 18.38
C ASP A 93 -23.04 -17.24 17.43
N GLU A 94 -23.28 -15.94 17.25
CA GLU A 94 -24.31 -15.41 16.34
C GLU A 94 -23.74 -14.94 14.99
N SER A 95 -22.75 -14.05 15.05
CA SER A 95 -22.23 -13.35 13.87
C SER A 95 -21.00 -14.01 13.24
N LEU A 96 -20.24 -14.82 14.00
CA LEU A 96 -18.94 -15.37 13.61
C LEU A 96 -18.93 -16.91 13.59
N ARG A 97 -20.08 -17.52 13.33
CA ARG A 97 -20.27 -19.00 13.30
C ARG A 97 -19.41 -19.73 12.27
N ASN A 98 -18.86 -19.02 11.30
CA ASN A 98 -17.97 -19.54 10.28
C ASN A 98 -16.50 -19.57 10.71
N LEU A 99 -16.13 -18.97 11.82
CA LEU A 99 -14.77 -19.04 12.36
C LEU A 99 -14.55 -20.37 13.07
N ARG A 100 -13.38 -20.95 12.85
CA ARG A 100 -12.98 -22.23 13.45
C ARG A 100 -12.08 -21.97 14.64
N TYR A 101 -12.46 -22.50 15.79
CA TYR A 101 -11.70 -22.47 17.03
C TYR A 101 -11.69 -23.86 17.70
N PRO A 102 -10.63 -24.21 18.46
CA PRO A 102 -9.39 -23.45 18.67
C PRO A 102 -8.57 -23.35 17.39
N LEU A 103 -7.70 -22.33 17.32
CA LEU A 103 -6.72 -22.23 16.23
C LEU A 103 -5.69 -23.37 16.37
N ASP A 104 -5.33 -23.96 15.24
CA ASP A 104 -4.24 -24.94 15.16
C ASP A 104 -2.87 -24.24 15.20
N TRP A 105 -2.48 -23.82 16.39
CA TRP A 105 -1.22 -23.09 16.59
C TRP A 105 0.00 -23.87 16.13
N GLN A 106 0.01 -25.19 16.34
CA GLN A 106 1.15 -26.01 15.91
C GLN A 106 1.23 -26.06 14.39
N GLY A 107 0.12 -26.31 13.71
CA GLY A 107 0.10 -26.32 12.23
C GLY A 107 0.46 -24.94 11.63
N ILE A 108 0.06 -23.84 12.28
CA ILE A 108 0.45 -22.48 11.88
C ILE A 108 1.95 -22.30 12.01
N ILE A 109 2.55 -22.69 13.13
CA ILE A 109 4.00 -22.57 13.35
C ILE A 109 4.79 -23.50 12.44
N ASP A 110 4.33 -24.73 12.19
CA ASP A 110 4.95 -25.66 11.25
C ASP A 110 5.00 -25.10 9.82
N TYR A 111 3.98 -24.30 9.45
CA TYR A 111 3.94 -23.62 8.14
C TYR A 111 4.84 -22.39 8.08
N VAL A 112 4.78 -21.51 9.08
CA VAL A 112 5.50 -20.22 9.08
C VAL A 112 6.96 -20.39 9.50
N GLY A 113 7.23 -21.27 10.48
CA GLY A 113 8.52 -21.46 11.10
C GLY A 113 8.77 -20.50 12.28
N LEU A 114 9.87 -20.77 13.01
CA LEU A 114 10.38 -19.92 14.08
C LEU A 114 11.85 -19.56 13.79
N PRO A 115 12.31 -18.34 14.12
CA PRO A 115 11.49 -17.23 14.59
C PRO A 115 10.51 -16.74 13.55
N CYS A 116 9.42 -16.10 13.99
CA CYS A 116 8.41 -15.50 13.12
C CYS A 116 8.08 -14.07 13.58
N VAL A 117 7.35 -13.34 12.75
CA VAL A 117 6.89 -11.97 13.04
C VAL A 117 5.38 -11.96 13.15
N LEU A 118 4.86 -11.59 14.31
CA LEU A 118 3.45 -11.27 14.50
C LEU A 118 3.29 -9.75 14.34
N LYS A 119 2.42 -9.31 13.45
CA LYS A 119 2.22 -7.88 13.18
C LYS A 119 0.78 -7.56 12.78
N ASP A 120 0.35 -6.32 13.03
CA ASP A 120 -0.95 -5.84 12.54
C ASP A 120 -0.99 -5.89 11.01
N ALA A 121 -2.02 -6.52 10.46
CA ALA A 121 -2.22 -6.66 9.02
C ALA A 121 -2.34 -5.31 8.31
N LEU A 122 -2.92 -4.31 8.98
CA LEU A 122 -3.20 -2.97 8.44
C LEU A 122 -2.34 -1.88 9.07
N GLY A 123 -1.44 -2.25 9.99
CA GLY A 123 -0.59 -1.32 10.71
C GLY A 123 0.67 -0.92 9.94
N GLY A 124 1.11 0.32 10.17
CA GLY A 124 2.35 0.87 9.63
C GLY A 124 3.25 1.45 10.71
N GLY A 125 4.47 1.87 10.33
CA GLY A 125 5.38 2.56 11.23
C GLY A 125 5.94 1.71 12.38
N TRP A 126 6.04 0.41 12.22
CA TRP A 126 6.54 -0.54 13.23
C TRP A 126 5.66 -0.66 14.50
N ARG A 127 4.43 -0.19 14.45
CA ARG A 127 3.47 -0.38 15.54
C ARG A 127 2.97 -1.82 15.52
N ASP A 128 2.84 -2.42 16.71
CA ASP A 128 2.32 -3.79 16.89
C ASP A 128 3.07 -4.84 16.04
N VAL A 129 4.41 -4.76 16.04
CA VAL A 129 5.32 -5.71 15.36
C VAL A 129 6.15 -6.43 16.41
N TYR A 130 6.00 -7.76 16.48
CA TYR A 130 6.63 -8.62 17.49
C TYR A 130 7.41 -9.75 16.82
N VAL A 131 8.72 -9.86 17.11
CA VAL A 131 9.53 -11.02 16.71
C VAL A 131 9.37 -12.09 17.76
N CYS A 132 8.74 -13.20 17.43
CA CYS A 132 8.43 -14.31 18.31
C CYS A 132 9.39 -15.49 18.04
N ARG A 133 9.97 -16.06 19.10
CA ARG A 133 10.89 -17.19 19.06
C ARG A 133 10.27 -18.49 19.57
N SER A 134 9.05 -18.41 20.11
CA SER A 134 8.31 -19.56 20.60
C SER A 134 6.82 -19.40 20.31
N ILE A 135 6.10 -20.51 20.33
CA ILE A 135 4.63 -20.52 20.21
C ILE A 135 3.97 -19.75 21.36
N ASP A 136 4.55 -19.82 22.56
CA ASP A 136 4.02 -19.12 23.74
C ASP A 136 4.13 -17.59 23.57
N GLU A 137 5.21 -17.09 22.99
CA GLU A 137 5.34 -15.66 22.65
C GLU A 137 4.29 -15.22 21.61
N VAL A 138 4.05 -16.04 20.57
CA VAL A 138 3.00 -15.77 19.58
C VAL A 138 1.64 -15.68 20.23
N ILE A 139 1.27 -16.66 21.06
CA ILE A 139 -0.03 -16.71 21.74
C ILE A 139 -0.16 -15.53 22.72
N HIS A 140 0.90 -15.19 23.44
CA HIS A 140 0.92 -14.06 24.36
C HIS A 140 0.58 -12.74 23.64
N HIS A 141 1.30 -12.41 22.57
CA HIS A 141 1.06 -11.18 21.81
C HIS A 141 -0.28 -11.20 21.07
N TYR A 142 -0.68 -12.33 20.50
CA TYR A 142 -2.00 -12.48 19.89
C TYR A 142 -3.13 -12.25 20.89
N ASN A 143 -3.04 -12.77 22.10
CA ASN A 143 -4.05 -12.54 23.12
C ASN A 143 -4.15 -11.07 23.56
N GLY A 144 -3.08 -10.29 23.41
CA GLY A 144 -3.05 -8.85 23.66
C GLY A 144 -3.47 -7.98 22.48
N SER A 145 -3.74 -8.56 21.30
CA SER A 145 -4.00 -7.77 20.07
C SER A 145 -5.37 -7.10 20.01
N GLY A 146 -6.32 -7.50 20.85
CA GLY A 146 -7.65 -6.89 20.93
C GLY A 146 -8.40 -6.90 19.59
N LEU A 147 -8.73 -5.72 19.08
CA LEU A 147 -9.48 -5.53 17.83
C LEU A 147 -8.61 -5.59 16.57
N LEU A 148 -7.29 -5.70 16.70
CA LEU A 148 -6.39 -5.73 15.52
C LEU A 148 -6.52 -7.05 14.77
N THR A 149 -6.45 -6.98 13.45
CA THR A 149 -6.28 -8.17 12.61
C THR A 149 -4.79 -8.45 12.47
N MET A 150 -4.34 -9.57 13.03
CA MET A 150 -2.92 -9.92 13.02
C MET A 150 -2.57 -10.84 11.86
N VAL A 151 -1.35 -10.69 11.35
CA VAL A 151 -0.69 -11.69 10.51
C VAL A 151 0.52 -12.26 11.22
N LEU A 152 0.73 -13.57 11.04
CA LEU A 152 1.95 -14.25 11.44
C LEU A 152 2.76 -14.53 10.18
N GLN A 153 3.99 -14.07 10.14
CA GLN A 153 4.85 -14.13 8.95
C GLN A 153 6.21 -14.73 9.26
N GLU A 154 6.74 -15.55 8.32
CA GLU A 154 8.10 -16.06 8.37
C GLU A 154 9.09 -14.92 8.59
N PHE A 155 10.01 -15.09 9.53
CA PHE A 155 11.14 -14.18 9.69
C PHE A 155 12.23 -14.54 8.68
N VAL A 156 12.32 -13.78 7.61
CA VAL A 156 13.38 -13.95 6.62
C VAL A 156 14.69 -13.42 7.20
N GLN A 157 15.63 -14.32 7.49
CA GLN A 157 17.00 -13.89 7.75
C GLN A 157 17.61 -13.40 6.45
N TRP A 158 18.12 -12.17 6.45
CA TRP A 158 18.61 -11.52 5.24
C TRP A 158 20.12 -11.31 5.25
N ASP A 159 20.73 -11.44 4.08
CA ASP A 159 22.12 -11.05 3.80
C ASP A 159 22.18 -9.55 3.49
N HIS A 160 21.17 -9.07 2.73
CA HIS A 160 21.00 -7.68 2.36
C HIS A 160 19.55 -7.26 2.59
N PHE A 161 19.36 -6.00 2.95
CA PHE A 161 18.02 -5.42 3.02
C PHE A 161 17.97 -4.17 2.13
N VAL A 162 16.99 -4.12 1.23
CA VAL A 162 16.85 -3.07 0.24
C VAL A 162 15.50 -2.41 0.39
N ARG A 163 15.47 -1.10 0.39
CA ARG A 163 14.22 -0.34 0.28
C ARG A 163 14.17 0.40 -1.04
N CYS A 164 13.17 0.11 -1.84
CA CYS A 164 12.97 0.74 -3.13
C CYS A 164 12.00 1.91 -3.02
N VAL A 165 12.33 3.04 -3.63
CA VAL A 165 11.37 4.10 -3.95
C VAL A 165 10.93 3.90 -5.39
N ALA A 166 9.61 3.80 -5.62
CA ALA A 166 9.04 3.62 -6.96
C ALA A 166 8.10 4.78 -7.31
N LEU A 167 8.28 5.36 -8.49
CA LEU A 167 7.56 6.53 -8.97
C LEU A 167 7.07 6.35 -10.41
N GLY A 168 5.80 6.70 -10.64
CA GLY A 168 5.18 6.71 -11.97
C GLY A 168 5.06 5.34 -12.63
N GLN A 169 5.16 4.24 -11.86
CA GLN A 169 5.16 2.86 -12.37
C GLN A 169 6.27 2.58 -13.40
N ARG A 170 7.32 3.39 -13.38
CA ARG A 170 8.44 3.39 -14.33
C ARG A 170 9.80 3.48 -13.66
N ASP A 171 9.95 4.39 -12.74
CA ASP A 171 11.23 4.71 -12.11
C ASP A 171 11.32 4.02 -10.75
N VAL A 172 12.37 3.22 -10.53
CA VAL A 172 12.62 2.51 -9.27
C VAL A 172 14.05 2.79 -8.84
N LEU A 173 14.20 3.24 -7.60
CA LEU A 173 15.48 3.48 -6.95
C LEU A 173 15.67 2.49 -5.81
N PRO A 174 16.46 1.42 -5.99
CA PRO A 174 16.82 0.51 -4.90
C PRO A 174 17.93 1.13 -4.05
N ILE A 175 17.71 1.17 -2.74
CA ILE A 175 18.64 1.78 -1.79
C ILE A 175 18.95 0.76 -0.68
N LYS A 176 20.21 0.64 -0.28
CA LYS A 176 20.59 -0.14 0.91
C LYS A 176 19.93 0.47 2.14
N TYR A 177 19.26 -0.37 2.91
CA TYR A 177 18.50 0.05 4.09
C TYR A 177 18.85 -0.84 5.29
N ASP A 178 19.00 -0.22 6.44
CA ASP A 178 19.06 -0.95 7.71
C ASP A 178 17.71 -0.81 8.43
N PRO A 179 16.91 -1.88 8.50
CA PRO A 179 15.60 -1.84 9.15
C PRO A 179 15.68 -1.73 10.67
N ARG A 180 16.84 -2.04 11.30
CA ARG A 180 17.04 -1.90 12.74
C ARG A 180 17.30 -0.46 13.13
N GLU A 181 18.19 0.21 12.35
CA GLU A 181 18.51 1.63 12.52
C GLU A 181 17.49 2.55 11.82
N ARG A 182 16.61 1.98 10.98
CA ARG A 182 15.65 2.70 10.11
C ARG A 182 16.34 3.74 9.24
N ARG A 183 17.46 3.34 8.61
CA ARG A 183 18.37 4.25 7.95
C ARG A 183 18.74 3.78 6.55
N TYR A 184 18.73 4.72 5.60
CA TYR A 184 19.29 4.55 4.27
C TYR A 184 20.81 4.74 4.28
N HIS A 185 21.51 3.92 3.51
CA HIS A 185 22.95 4.00 3.36
C HIS A 185 23.34 4.36 1.94
N VAL A 186 24.30 5.29 1.80
CA VAL A 186 24.84 5.67 0.48
C VAL A 186 25.96 4.67 0.16
N GLU A 187 25.57 3.54 -0.45
CA GLU A 187 26.49 2.54 -0.97
C GLU A 187 26.01 2.08 -2.34
N HIS A 188 26.90 2.12 -3.34
CA HIS A 188 26.53 1.85 -4.71
C HIS A 188 26.65 0.39 -5.14
N GLU A 189 27.52 -0.39 -4.49
CA GLU A 189 27.83 -1.77 -4.87
C GLU A 189 27.30 -2.79 -3.85
N HIS A 190 26.10 -2.55 -3.31
CA HIS A 190 25.52 -3.43 -2.28
C HIS A 190 24.73 -4.63 -2.87
N MET A 191 24.60 -4.70 -4.18
CA MET A 191 23.95 -5.80 -4.89
C MET A 191 24.71 -6.12 -6.18
N SER A 192 24.68 -7.40 -6.60
CA SER A 192 25.14 -7.75 -7.93
C SER A 192 24.22 -7.12 -9.00
N PRO A 193 24.68 -6.90 -10.24
CA PRO A 193 23.85 -6.38 -11.32
C PRO A 193 22.59 -7.21 -11.57
N GLU A 194 22.68 -8.53 -11.45
CA GLU A 194 21.57 -9.47 -11.65
C GLU A 194 20.53 -9.33 -10.54
N LEU A 195 20.97 -9.25 -9.29
CA LEU A 195 20.08 -9.04 -8.14
C LEU A 195 19.41 -7.66 -8.22
N GLY A 196 20.16 -6.62 -8.55
CA GLY A 196 19.63 -5.27 -8.72
C GLY A 196 18.55 -5.21 -9.82
N SER A 197 18.82 -5.83 -10.97
CA SER A 197 17.84 -5.93 -12.08
C SER A 197 16.58 -6.65 -11.64
N ARG A 198 16.71 -7.77 -10.93
CA ARG A 198 15.56 -8.54 -10.42
C ARG A 198 14.73 -7.73 -9.43
N VAL A 199 15.36 -7.06 -8.47
CA VAL A 199 14.65 -6.20 -7.49
C VAL A 199 13.87 -5.10 -8.21
N VAL A 200 14.46 -4.45 -9.21
CA VAL A 200 13.79 -3.41 -10.01
C VAL A 200 12.62 -3.99 -10.81
N GLU A 201 12.81 -5.12 -11.51
CA GLU A 201 11.76 -5.75 -12.29
C GLU A 201 10.58 -6.20 -11.43
N ASP A 202 10.85 -6.86 -10.29
CA ASP A 202 9.82 -7.32 -9.37
C ASP A 202 9.10 -6.14 -8.70
N SER A 203 9.82 -5.07 -8.38
CA SER A 203 9.22 -3.81 -7.90
C SER A 203 8.26 -3.21 -8.93
N LEU A 204 8.66 -3.16 -10.21
CA LEU A 204 7.79 -2.67 -11.30
C LEU A 204 6.55 -3.55 -11.49
N LYS A 205 6.67 -4.88 -11.37
CA LYS A 205 5.52 -5.78 -11.43
C LYS A 205 4.52 -5.47 -10.31
N LEU A 206 5.02 -5.27 -9.07
CA LEU A 206 4.18 -4.98 -7.91
C LEU A 206 3.46 -3.63 -8.06
N VAL A 207 4.16 -2.54 -8.35
CA VAL A 207 3.51 -1.22 -8.46
C VAL A 207 2.52 -1.14 -9.61
N ARG A 208 2.77 -1.85 -10.71
CA ARG A 208 1.83 -1.94 -11.84
C ARG A 208 0.59 -2.77 -11.49
N ALA A 209 0.76 -3.88 -10.76
CA ALA A 209 -0.36 -4.69 -10.28
C ALA A 209 -1.23 -3.93 -9.27
N LEU A 210 -0.61 -3.14 -8.38
CA LEU A 210 -1.30 -2.27 -7.43
C LEU A 210 -1.89 -1.01 -8.07
N GLY A 211 -1.37 -0.59 -9.22
CA GLY A 211 -1.70 0.71 -9.82
C GLY A 211 -1.12 1.90 -9.04
N TYR A 212 -0.06 1.70 -8.26
CA TYR A 212 0.55 2.75 -7.43
C TYR A 212 1.55 3.57 -8.25
N ASP A 213 1.39 4.88 -8.22
CA ASP A 213 2.30 5.83 -8.84
C ASP A 213 3.39 6.33 -7.88
N MET A 214 3.16 6.17 -6.59
CA MET A 214 4.12 6.51 -5.55
C MET A 214 4.11 5.40 -4.51
N ASN A 215 5.27 4.80 -4.26
CA ASN A 215 5.39 3.69 -3.31
C ASN A 215 6.80 3.57 -2.75
N SER A 216 6.93 2.99 -1.57
CA SER A 216 8.18 2.37 -1.13
C SER A 216 7.96 0.90 -0.81
N MET A 217 8.98 0.08 -1.07
CA MET A 217 8.91 -1.38 -0.95
C MET A 217 10.14 -1.90 -0.23
N GLU A 218 9.93 -2.82 0.69
CA GLU A 218 10.99 -3.45 1.48
C GLU A 218 11.27 -4.86 0.98
N TRP A 219 12.55 -5.13 0.73
CA TRP A 219 13.07 -6.38 0.23
C TRP A 219 14.09 -6.96 1.19
N ALA A 220 13.84 -8.16 1.70
CA ALA A 220 14.83 -8.96 2.42
C ALA A 220 15.47 -9.93 1.43
N VAL A 221 16.76 -9.86 1.23
CA VAL A 221 17.49 -10.75 0.32
C VAL A 221 18.12 -11.88 1.12
N ARG A 222 17.78 -13.12 0.77
CA ARG A 222 18.36 -14.34 1.35
C ARG A 222 18.83 -15.26 0.22
N ASP A 223 20.09 -15.66 0.26
CA ASP A 223 20.69 -16.54 -0.76
C ASP A 223 20.47 -16.04 -2.20
N GLY A 224 20.60 -14.72 -2.41
CA GLY A 224 20.38 -14.07 -3.70
C GLY A 224 18.92 -13.98 -4.16
N VAL A 225 17.94 -14.36 -3.32
CA VAL A 225 16.51 -14.27 -3.61
C VAL A 225 15.91 -13.08 -2.86
N PRO A 226 15.34 -12.08 -3.56
CA PRO A 226 14.64 -10.97 -2.92
C PRO A 226 13.23 -11.40 -2.52
N TYR A 227 12.93 -11.31 -1.22
CA TYR A 227 11.60 -11.52 -0.65
C TYR A 227 10.92 -10.19 -0.44
N ALA A 228 9.73 -10.01 -1.01
CA ALA A 228 8.90 -8.83 -0.77
C ALA A 228 8.29 -8.90 0.64
N ILE A 229 8.71 -7.98 1.54
CA ILE A 229 8.34 -7.99 2.95
C ILE A 229 7.16 -7.06 3.24
N ASP A 230 7.21 -5.85 2.68
CA ASP A 230 6.22 -4.78 2.86
C ASP A 230 6.31 -3.87 1.64
N PHE A 231 5.21 -3.71 0.90
CA PHE A 231 5.26 -3.00 -0.37
C PHE A 231 3.99 -2.22 -0.72
N MET A 232 3.12 -1.96 0.26
CA MET A 232 1.94 -1.10 0.09
C MET A 232 2.07 0.18 0.93
N ASN A 233 3.09 0.96 0.67
CA ASN A 233 3.32 2.25 1.32
C ASN A 233 3.06 3.42 0.34
N PRO A 234 1.80 3.88 0.22
CA PRO A 234 1.41 4.91 -0.76
C PRO A 234 1.88 6.31 -0.41
N ALA A 235 2.36 6.54 0.81
CA ALA A 235 2.85 7.83 1.28
C ALA A 235 4.23 7.69 1.97
N PRO A 236 5.25 7.15 1.26
CA PRO A 236 6.54 6.85 1.85
C PRO A 236 7.23 8.12 2.37
N ASP A 237 8.02 7.97 3.44
CA ASP A 237 8.92 9.02 3.86
C ASP A 237 9.98 9.26 2.79
N MET A 238 9.95 10.44 2.20
CA MET A 238 10.88 10.92 1.17
C MET A 238 11.52 12.25 1.59
N ASP A 239 11.64 12.47 2.89
CA ASP A 239 12.31 13.66 3.42
C ASP A 239 13.83 13.61 3.14
N ILE A 240 14.44 14.78 2.97
CA ILE A 240 15.88 14.91 2.71
C ILE A 240 16.74 14.35 3.84
N HIS A 241 16.25 14.40 5.08
CA HIS A 241 16.99 13.86 6.24
C HIS A 241 16.91 12.33 6.27
N SER A 242 15.84 11.72 5.78
CA SER A 242 15.68 10.28 5.66
C SER A 242 16.45 9.73 4.45
N LEU A 243 16.21 10.30 3.27
CA LEU A 243 16.82 9.83 2.02
C LEU A 243 18.28 10.23 1.84
N THR A 244 18.79 11.18 2.60
CA THR A 244 20.03 11.90 2.37
C THR A 244 19.99 12.80 1.11
N PRO A 245 20.79 13.86 1.00
CA PRO A 245 20.83 14.69 -0.20
C PRO A 245 21.15 13.90 -1.48
N HIS A 246 21.92 12.79 -1.35
CA HIS A 246 22.33 11.96 -2.49
C HIS A 246 21.14 11.35 -3.26
N TYR A 247 20.14 10.81 -2.56
CA TYR A 247 18.97 10.20 -3.18
C TYR A 247 17.81 11.18 -3.35
N PHE A 248 17.79 12.24 -2.55
CA PHE A 248 16.70 13.21 -2.55
C PHE A 248 16.55 13.92 -3.90
N ASP A 249 17.66 14.33 -4.53
CA ASP A 249 17.62 15.00 -5.84
C ASP A 249 17.00 14.10 -6.92
N TRP A 250 17.30 12.81 -6.89
CA TRP A 250 16.68 11.84 -7.80
C TRP A 250 15.16 11.74 -7.58
N VAL A 251 14.73 11.64 -6.32
CA VAL A 251 13.31 11.55 -5.95
C VAL A 251 12.57 12.82 -6.37
N VAL A 252 13.10 14.00 -6.07
CA VAL A 252 12.49 15.28 -6.47
C VAL A 252 12.32 15.36 -7.99
N LYS A 253 13.36 14.98 -8.74
CA LYS A 253 13.29 14.96 -10.20
C LYS A 253 12.25 13.99 -10.72
N ALA A 254 12.25 12.75 -10.24
CA ALA A 254 11.32 11.71 -10.67
C ALA A 254 9.86 12.06 -10.33
N MET A 255 9.61 12.64 -9.13
CA MET A 255 8.30 13.14 -8.71
C MET A 255 7.83 14.28 -9.62
N ALA A 256 8.70 15.24 -9.92
CA ALA A 256 8.37 16.36 -10.81
C ALA A 256 8.05 15.86 -12.24
N ASP A 257 8.87 15.00 -12.80
CA ASP A 257 8.65 14.42 -14.13
C ASP A 257 7.34 13.63 -14.20
N MET A 258 7.06 12.81 -13.18
CA MET A 258 5.80 12.06 -13.05
C MET A 258 4.59 13.01 -12.99
N THR A 259 4.62 14.00 -12.10
CA THR A 259 3.51 14.92 -11.87
C THR A 259 3.20 15.75 -13.09
N ILE A 260 4.25 16.28 -13.76
CA ILE A 260 4.11 17.02 -15.02
C ILE A 260 3.52 16.15 -16.12
N ASN A 261 3.97 14.90 -16.22
CA ASN A 261 3.40 13.95 -17.18
C ASN A 261 1.93 13.68 -16.92
N LEU A 262 1.53 13.44 -15.67
CA LEU A 262 0.13 13.21 -15.28
C LEU A 262 -0.75 14.44 -15.54
N ALA A 263 -0.25 15.64 -15.30
CA ALA A 263 -0.97 16.88 -15.58
C ALA A 263 -1.22 17.09 -17.09
N LYS A 264 -0.27 16.68 -17.95
CA LYS A 264 -0.39 16.78 -19.40
C LYS A 264 -1.16 15.62 -20.03
N ASN A 265 -1.09 14.45 -19.41
CA ASN A 265 -1.67 13.20 -19.90
C ASN A 265 -2.49 12.54 -18.76
N PRO A 266 -3.63 13.11 -18.37
CA PRO A 266 -4.42 12.61 -17.25
C PRO A 266 -4.91 11.19 -17.51
N ARG A 267 -4.88 10.35 -16.46
CA ARG A 267 -5.36 8.97 -16.51
C ARG A 267 -6.70 8.86 -15.77
N PRO A 268 -7.75 8.31 -16.38
CA PRO A 268 -8.99 8.02 -15.67
C PRO A 268 -8.73 6.99 -14.56
N GLN A 269 -9.03 7.33 -13.31
CA GLN A 269 -8.80 6.47 -12.14
C GLN A 269 -10.01 5.63 -11.72
N VAL A 270 -11.16 5.88 -12.33
CA VAL A 270 -12.44 5.24 -11.97
C VAL A 270 -12.79 4.05 -12.86
N ARG A 271 -11.86 3.54 -13.67
CA ARG A 271 -12.13 2.55 -14.74
C ARG A 271 -12.66 1.19 -14.29
N GLU A 272 -12.38 0.78 -13.05
CA GLU A 272 -12.64 -0.59 -12.63
C GLU A 272 -13.87 -0.77 -11.72
N ALA A 273 -14.50 0.31 -11.29
CA ALA A 273 -15.76 0.24 -10.59
C ALA A 273 -16.94 0.05 -11.57
N GLY A 274 -17.95 -0.72 -11.22
CA GLY A 274 -19.12 -0.93 -12.09
C GLY A 274 -19.79 0.38 -12.54
N TRP A 275 -19.78 1.42 -11.70
CA TRP A 275 -20.24 2.78 -12.01
C TRP A 275 -19.28 3.57 -12.93
N ALA A 276 -18.02 3.15 -13.09
CA ALA A 276 -17.07 3.81 -13.98
C ALA A 276 -17.48 3.74 -15.46
N GLN A 277 -18.24 2.72 -15.84
CA GLN A 277 -18.76 2.58 -17.19
C GLN A 277 -19.76 3.69 -17.50
N LEU A 278 -20.47 4.21 -16.49
CA LEU A 278 -21.41 5.33 -16.63
C LEU A 278 -20.72 6.64 -17.01
N PHE A 279 -19.44 6.78 -16.65
CA PHE A 279 -18.64 7.99 -16.91
C PHE A 279 -17.69 7.84 -18.11
N ALA A 280 -17.59 6.66 -18.71
CA ALA A 280 -16.67 6.40 -19.82
C ALA A 280 -16.96 7.21 -21.09
N GLY A 281 -18.16 7.83 -21.20
CA GLY A 281 -18.57 8.72 -22.30
C GLY A 281 -18.56 10.21 -21.96
N SER A 282 -18.39 10.59 -20.70
CA SER A 282 -18.47 11.99 -20.25
C SER A 282 -17.10 12.67 -20.34
N ARG A 283 -16.64 12.99 -21.52
CA ARG A 283 -15.65 14.06 -21.68
C ARG A 283 -16.41 15.39 -21.55
N HIS A 284 -16.06 16.19 -20.56
CA HIS A 284 -16.43 17.59 -20.33
C HIS A 284 -17.59 18.13 -21.23
N GLY A 285 -18.80 18.19 -20.68
CA GLY A 285 -19.88 18.98 -21.27
C GLY A 285 -21.08 18.21 -21.85
N GLY A 286 -21.48 17.07 -21.33
CA GLY A 286 -22.72 16.38 -21.71
C GLY A 286 -23.68 16.22 -20.53
N ALA A 287 -24.90 16.69 -20.66
CA ALA A 287 -25.96 16.56 -19.67
C ALA A 287 -26.23 15.11 -19.30
N VAL A 288 -26.50 14.86 -18.02
CA VAL A 288 -26.97 13.58 -17.49
C VAL A 288 -28.23 13.16 -18.24
N PRO A 289 -28.37 11.94 -18.78
CA PRO A 289 -29.62 11.48 -19.35
C PRO A 289 -30.70 11.45 -18.28
N ASP A 290 -31.83 12.04 -18.57
CA ASP A 290 -33.04 12.08 -17.74
C ASP A 290 -33.47 10.63 -17.41
N GLY A 291 -33.34 10.25 -16.15
CA GLY A 291 -33.67 8.91 -15.69
C GLY A 291 -35.18 8.69 -15.68
N SER A 292 -35.70 8.04 -16.71
CA SER A 292 -37.05 7.50 -16.66
C SER A 292 -37.13 6.45 -15.55
N SER A 293 -37.88 6.78 -14.52
CA SER A 293 -38.16 5.93 -13.36
C SER A 293 -38.89 4.65 -13.79
N ALA A 294 -38.27 3.49 -13.53
CA ALA A 294 -38.99 2.23 -13.48
C ALA A 294 -39.84 2.17 -12.20
N PRO A 295 -41.09 1.69 -12.25
CA PRO A 295 -41.93 1.60 -11.05
C PRO A 295 -41.40 0.55 -10.07
N VAL A 296 -41.37 0.93 -8.79
CA VAL A 296 -41.11 0.04 -7.67
C VAL A 296 -42.32 -0.88 -7.48
N PRO A 297 -42.17 -2.22 -7.42
CA PRO A 297 -43.30 -3.11 -7.09
C PRO A 297 -43.68 -2.93 -5.62
N ALA A 298 -44.98 -3.02 -5.36
CA ALA A 298 -45.62 -2.90 -4.04
C ALA A 298 -45.30 -4.06 -3.11
#